data_745dd406a1e98839cb3678fa3bfbe47e
#
_entry.id   745dd406a1e98839cb3678fa3bfbe47e
#
_cell.length_a   1.000
_cell.length_b   1.000
_cell.length_c   1.000
_cell.angle_alpha   90.00
_cell.angle_beta   90.00
_cell.angle_gamma   90.00
#
_symmetry.space_group_name_H-M   'P 1'
#
loop_
_entity.id
_entity.type
_entity.pdbx_description
1 polymer ?
#
loop_
_entity_poly.entity_id
_entity_poly.type
_entity_poly.pdbx_seq_one_letter_code
_entity_poly.pdbx_strand_id
1 'polypeptide(L)'
;MADFRHLVSLCLELERTPARLEKLRLVAGFLRALPAEDVATAVLFLTGRAFPPADPRALGIRWLPSADEPTAGPPLSFADVAAAFAAIAETQGQGARQSKERLVGQLLARASQAEREILARVVSGEMRTGVSDGLVLEAIAQVAAAPVGAVRRAALRLGDLSTVAVLGVTGGAAALAAATARPGVPLLPMLAEIAADVDEALAAHRGRSALEFKYDGARIQLHRDGDGVAVWTRRLSDVTRSLPDVVAIARRDLGHAPFILDGEVLALDPAGRPLPFQELMRRFRRVHGVDALVREMPLALYFFDCLMADGRSLIDEPYERRWEALAGVTGGRHLAERVVVADVEAGRAFFARALEAGHEGVMAKDLESPYEPGGRGKRWLKLKAVETLDCVIVAADRGSGRRRGWLSNYHLAVRDGDAFADVGKTFKGLTDAQFAEMTSRLWGLATADDGYTVRVRPEVVVEVAYNEIQKSPTYRSGLALRFARITKIRDDKGPTQTTTLAELSTLYERQFATKGRAV
;
A
#
# COMPACT_ATOMS: atom_id res chain seq x y z
N MET A 1 22.22 13.86 24.99
CA MET A 1 22.26 13.64 23.53
C MET A 1 23.48 12.78 23.22
N ALA A 2 23.29 11.67 22.54
CA ALA A 2 24.37 10.78 22.13
C ALA A 2 25.04 11.26 20.84
N ASP A 3 26.31 10.91 20.68
CA ASP A 3 27.10 11.16 19.48
C ASP A 3 26.63 10.25 18.33
N PHE A 4 26.47 10.79 17.13
CA PHE A 4 26.08 10.04 15.92
C PHE A 4 27.08 8.92 15.56
N ARG A 5 28.33 9.04 16.01
CA ARG A 5 29.36 7.99 15.87
C ARG A 5 28.95 6.65 16.50
N HIS A 6 28.05 6.63 17.50
CA HIS A 6 27.54 5.37 18.05
C HIS A 6 26.77 4.57 16.99
N LEU A 7 25.96 5.23 16.14
CA LEU A 7 25.29 4.56 15.03
C LEU A 7 26.30 4.09 13.97
N VAL A 8 27.32 4.91 13.67
CA VAL A 8 28.38 4.55 12.71
C VAL A 8 29.10 3.29 13.17
N SER A 9 29.52 3.26 14.44
CA SER A 9 30.20 2.09 15.03
C SER A 9 29.32 0.85 14.96
N LEU A 10 28.04 0.97 15.34
CA LEU A 10 27.08 -0.13 15.23
C LEU A 10 26.97 -0.64 13.79
N CYS A 11 26.81 0.26 12.81
CA CYS A 11 26.69 -0.14 11.40
C CYS A 11 27.91 -0.92 10.90
N LEU A 12 29.12 -0.46 11.26
CA LEU A 12 30.37 -1.15 10.91
C LEU A 12 30.48 -2.54 11.56
N GLU A 13 30.05 -2.70 12.82
CA GLU A 13 30.02 -3.99 13.49
C GLU A 13 28.98 -4.93 12.85
N LEU A 14 27.79 -4.43 12.50
CA LEU A 14 26.73 -5.19 11.83
C LEU A 14 27.15 -5.72 10.45
N GLU A 15 27.97 -4.97 9.71
CA GLU A 15 28.49 -5.39 8.41
C GLU A 15 29.53 -6.51 8.52
N ARG A 16 30.28 -6.54 9.60
CA ARG A 16 31.33 -7.56 9.85
C ARG A 16 30.78 -8.92 10.23
N THR A 17 29.54 -9.01 10.69
CA THR A 17 28.95 -10.28 11.11
C THR A 17 27.75 -10.70 10.24
N PRO A 18 27.72 -11.91 9.67
CA PRO A 18 26.55 -12.47 9.04
C PRO A 18 25.58 -13.09 10.05
N ALA A 19 26.02 -13.34 11.31
CA ALA A 19 25.28 -14.08 12.32
C ALA A 19 24.10 -13.26 12.86
N ARG A 20 22.87 -13.73 12.62
CA ARG A 20 21.63 -13.03 12.99
C ARG A 20 21.53 -12.77 14.50
N LEU A 21 21.89 -13.73 15.34
CA LEU A 21 21.83 -13.58 16.79
C LEU A 21 22.83 -12.54 17.30
N GLU A 22 24.01 -12.45 16.68
CA GLU A 22 24.98 -11.43 17.02
C GLU A 22 24.51 -10.03 16.62
N LYS A 23 23.91 -9.87 15.43
CA LYS A 23 23.26 -8.62 15.04
C LYS A 23 22.17 -8.21 16.02
N LEU A 24 21.37 -9.15 16.48
CA LEU A 24 20.33 -8.91 17.48
C LEU A 24 20.92 -8.40 18.79
N ARG A 25 22.01 -9.04 19.28
CA ARG A 25 22.74 -8.62 20.49
C ARG A 25 23.29 -7.21 20.36
N LEU A 26 23.92 -6.89 19.22
CA LEU A 26 24.50 -5.58 18.94
C LEU A 26 23.41 -4.49 18.94
N VAL A 27 22.30 -4.68 18.23
CA VAL A 27 21.20 -3.71 18.20
C VAL A 27 20.55 -3.55 19.58
N ALA A 28 20.33 -4.62 20.32
CA ALA A 28 19.78 -4.53 21.68
C ALA A 28 20.74 -3.80 22.65
N GLY A 29 22.04 -4.07 22.56
CA GLY A 29 23.07 -3.36 23.33
C GLY A 29 23.10 -1.86 23.01
N PHE A 30 23.04 -1.51 21.75
CA PHE A 30 22.98 -0.13 21.29
C PHE A 30 21.76 0.59 21.83
N LEU A 31 20.55 0.02 21.73
CA LEU A 31 19.32 0.64 22.23
C LEU A 31 19.36 0.87 23.75
N ARG A 32 19.96 -0.07 24.54
CA ARG A 32 20.11 0.10 25.99
C ARG A 32 21.07 1.23 26.39
N ALA A 33 22.07 1.49 25.55
CA ALA A 33 23.11 2.47 25.85
C ALA A 33 22.70 3.90 25.48
N LEU A 34 21.63 4.06 24.67
CA LEU A 34 21.18 5.38 24.22
C LEU A 34 20.37 6.12 25.29
N PRO A 35 20.55 7.45 25.41
CA PRO A 35 19.60 8.32 26.09
C PRO A 35 18.20 8.20 25.45
N ALA A 36 17.15 8.26 26.26
CA ALA A 36 15.77 8.07 25.82
C ALA A 36 15.36 9.02 24.67
N GLU A 37 15.84 10.27 24.71
CA GLU A 37 15.58 11.28 23.69
C GLU A 37 16.16 10.95 22.30
N ASP A 38 17.22 10.13 22.24
CA ASP A 38 17.89 9.78 21.00
C ASP A 38 17.37 8.48 20.37
N VAL A 39 16.64 7.65 21.13
CA VAL A 39 16.18 6.31 20.71
C VAL A 39 15.33 6.37 19.43
N ALA A 40 14.37 7.29 19.35
CA ALA A 40 13.50 7.42 18.18
C ALA A 40 14.30 7.69 16.92
N THR A 41 15.16 8.71 16.96
CA THR A 41 16.00 9.12 15.83
C THR A 41 16.98 8.04 15.43
N ALA A 42 17.61 7.38 16.41
CA ALA A 42 18.53 6.29 16.16
C ALA A 42 17.87 5.10 15.44
N VAL A 43 16.65 4.73 15.84
CA VAL A 43 15.89 3.66 15.18
C VAL A 43 15.46 4.05 13.76
N LEU A 44 15.02 5.30 13.54
CA LEU A 44 14.73 5.79 12.20
C LEU A 44 15.96 5.67 11.30
N PHE A 45 17.09 6.17 11.73
CA PHE A 45 18.33 6.13 10.94
C PHE A 45 18.84 4.70 10.73
N LEU A 46 18.81 3.85 11.75
CA LEU A 46 19.17 2.43 11.63
C LEU A 46 18.31 1.68 10.59
N THR A 47 17.06 2.10 10.43
CA THR A 47 16.13 1.52 9.44
C THR A 47 16.10 2.30 8.10
N GLY A 48 17.04 3.24 7.88
CA GLY A 48 17.18 4.01 6.63
C GLY A 48 16.06 5.04 6.42
N ARG A 49 15.52 5.61 7.50
CA ARG A 49 14.44 6.61 7.42
C ARG A 49 14.89 7.93 8.04
N ALA A 50 14.72 9.01 7.29
CA ALA A 50 15.00 10.36 7.82
C ALA A 50 13.88 10.85 8.76
N PHE A 51 12.64 10.37 8.55
CA PHE A 51 11.44 10.78 9.27
C PHE A 51 10.55 9.58 9.62
N PRO A 52 9.66 9.70 10.63
CA PRO A 52 8.65 8.71 10.92
C PRO A 52 7.75 8.42 9.70
N PRO A 53 7.16 7.22 9.58
CA PRO A 53 6.31 6.86 8.44
C PRO A 53 5.09 7.79 8.24
N ALA A 54 4.57 8.37 9.32
CA ALA A 54 3.43 9.31 9.29
C ALA A 54 3.83 10.75 8.96
N ASP A 55 5.11 11.08 8.96
CA ASP A 55 5.60 12.42 8.65
C ASP A 55 5.53 12.65 7.13
N PRO A 56 4.79 13.68 6.66
CA PRO A 56 4.66 13.95 5.22
C PRO A 56 5.92 14.55 4.59
N ARG A 57 6.91 14.94 5.40
CA ARG A 57 8.14 15.56 4.91
C ARG A 57 8.99 14.54 4.15
N ALA A 58 9.62 15.02 3.10
CA ALA A 58 10.64 14.28 2.35
C ALA A 58 11.88 15.15 2.19
N LEU A 59 13.06 14.56 2.27
CA LEU A 59 14.31 15.31 2.09
C LEU A 59 14.38 16.00 0.71
N GLY A 60 13.80 15.34 -0.32
CA GLY A 60 13.84 15.85 -1.69
C GLY A 60 15.25 15.90 -2.30
N ILE A 61 16.17 15.15 -1.71
CA ILE A 61 17.52 14.87 -2.20
C ILE A 61 17.69 13.36 -2.31
N ARG A 62 18.47 12.88 -3.28
CA ARG A 62 18.69 11.44 -3.51
C ARG A 62 20.12 10.99 -3.24
N TRP A 63 21.03 11.93 -3.12
CA TRP A 63 22.46 11.67 -2.92
C TRP A 63 23.09 12.84 -2.15
N LEU A 64 24.20 12.58 -1.49
CA LEU A 64 25.03 13.59 -0.86
C LEU A 64 26.25 13.87 -1.74
N PRO A 65 26.61 15.15 -1.97
CA PRO A 65 27.80 15.48 -2.74
C PRO A 65 29.07 15.04 -2.01
N SER A 66 30.15 14.85 -2.76
CA SER A 66 31.47 14.79 -2.16
C SER A 66 31.76 16.11 -1.45
N ALA A 67 32.31 16.04 -0.27
CA ALA A 67 32.71 17.22 0.51
C ALA A 67 34.21 17.15 0.80
N ASP A 68 34.84 18.33 0.91
CA ASP A 68 36.23 18.48 1.34
C ASP A 68 36.44 17.85 2.75
N GLU A 69 37.70 17.80 3.20
CA GLU A 69 38.00 17.29 4.53
C GLU A 69 37.19 17.99 5.63
N PRO A 70 36.79 17.24 6.70
CA PRO A 70 35.98 17.82 7.76
C PRO A 70 36.69 19.02 8.40
N THR A 71 35.96 20.09 8.57
CA THR A 71 36.42 21.20 9.39
C THR A 71 36.32 20.85 10.85
N ALA A 72 37.30 21.26 11.67
CA ALA A 72 37.26 21.02 13.11
C ALA A 72 36.00 21.65 13.74
N GLY A 73 35.19 20.82 14.39
CA GLY A 73 33.95 21.20 15.07
C GLY A 73 33.55 20.15 16.09
N PRO A 74 32.54 20.42 16.94
CA PRO A 74 32.04 19.41 17.87
C PRO A 74 31.47 18.22 17.10
N PRO A 75 31.55 16.98 17.65
CA PRO A 75 30.95 15.81 17.05
C PRO A 75 29.49 16.01 16.73
N LEU A 76 29.00 15.39 15.65
CA LEU A 76 27.56 15.38 15.34
C LEU A 76 26.79 14.56 16.37
N SER A 77 25.72 15.10 16.91
CA SER A 77 24.73 14.38 17.68
C SER A 77 23.59 13.85 16.79
N PHE A 78 22.76 12.92 17.30
CA PHE A 78 21.52 12.52 16.63
C PHE A 78 20.59 13.70 16.39
N ALA A 79 20.51 14.62 17.35
CA ALA A 79 19.71 15.84 17.24
C ALA A 79 20.21 16.79 16.14
N ASP A 80 21.54 16.96 15.99
CA ASP A 80 22.11 17.78 14.91
C ASP A 80 21.70 17.25 13.53
N VAL A 81 21.81 15.93 13.34
CA VAL A 81 21.43 15.29 12.06
C VAL A 81 19.93 15.41 11.81
N ALA A 82 19.11 15.16 12.83
CA ALA A 82 17.65 15.29 12.72
C ALA A 82 17.22 16.73 12.39
N ALA A 83 17.83 17.73 13.05
CA ALA A 83 17.57 19.15 12.78
C ALA A 83 17.99 19.55 11.36
N ALA A 84 19.15 19.09 10.89
CA ALA A 84 19.60 19.32 9.52
C ALA A 84 18.63 18.70 8.50
N PHE A 85 18.17 17.46 8.71
CA PHE A 85 17.20 16.81 7.83
C PHE A 85 15.85 17.54 7.82
N ALA A 86 15.38 18.02 8.98
CA ALA A 86 14.17 18.82 9.07
C ALA A 86 14.30 20.13 8.25
N ALA A 87 15.39 20.87 8.43
CA ALA A 87 15.64 22.11 7.70
C ALA A 87 15.74 21.89 6.16
N ILE A 88 16.37 20.78 5.75
CA ILE A 88 16.44 20.39 4.32
C ILE A 88 15.04 20.10 3.77
N ALA A 89 14.21 19.36 4.50
CA ALA A 89 12.87 18.98 4.06
C ALA A 89 11.91 20.19 4.00
N GLU A 90 12.03 21.13 4.92
CA GLU A 90 11.22 22.37 4.99
C GLU A 90 11.60 23.40 3.91
N THR A 91 12.78 23.27 3.33
CA THR A 91 13.25 24.16 2.26
C THR A 91 12.49 23.86 0.96
N GLN A 92 11.59 24.79 0.54
CA GLN A 92 10.74 24.66 -0.65
C GLN A 92 10.70 25.99 -1.44
N GLY A 93 10.19 25.96 -2.68
CA GLY A 93 10.00 27.14 -3.52
C GLY A 93 11.22 27.51 -4.36
N GLN A 94 11.25 28.77 -4.83
CA GLN A 94 12.31 29.29 -5.69
C GLN A 94 13.66 29.31 -4.95
N GLY A 95 14.73 28.80 -5.55
CA GLY A 95 16.05 28.70 -4.93
C GLY A 95 16.21 27.54 -3.92
N ALA A 96 15.20 26.70 -3.72
CA ALA A 96 15.24 25.59 -2.78
C ALA A 96 16.41 24.62 -3.01
N ARG A 97 16.76 24.36 -4.27
CA ARG A 97 17.89 23.47 -4.60
C ARG A 97 19.21 23.99 -4.01
N GLN A 98 19.55 25.25 -4.27
CA GLN A 98 20.78 25.87 -3.78
C GLN A 98 20.80 25.95 -2.25
N SER A 99 19.66 26.28 -1.62
CA SER A 99 19.53 26.29 -0.17
C SER A 99 19.70 24.92 0.45
N LYS A 100 19.15 23.85 -0.15
CA LYS A 100 19.36 22.47 0.27
C LYS A 100 20.82 22.04 0.13
N GLU A 101 21.46 22.35 -1.00
CA GLU A 101 22.89 22.08 -1.25
C GLU A 101 23.76 22.74 -0.16
N ARG A 102 23.45 23.98 0.23
CA ARG A 102 24.16 24.68 1.33
C ARG A 102 23.95 23.99 2.68
N LEU A 103 22.72 23.60 3.04
CA LEU A 103 22.43 22.91 4.30
C LEU A 103 23.12 21.54 4.37
N VAL A 104 23.12 20.80 3.26
CA VAL A 104 23.86 19.55 3.14
C VAL A 104 25.35 19.79 3.32
N GLY A 105 25.92 20.80 2.66
CA GLY A 105 27.34 21.17 2.81
C GLY A 105 27.72 21.48 4.26
N GLN A 106 26.87 22.21 4.99
CA GLN A 106 27.07 22.52 6.41
C GLN A 106 27.08 21.27 7.30
N LEU A 107 26.17 20.31 7.04
CA LEU A 107 26.14 19.03 7.74
C LEU A 107 27.40 18.21 7.46
N LEU A 108 27.78 18.08 6.17
CA LEU A 108 28.93 17.29 5.75
C LEU A 108 30.27 17.89 6.19
N ALA A 109 30.38 19.21 6.33
CA ALA A 109 31.59 19.87 6.84
C ALA A 109 31.93 19.46 8.29
N ARG A 110 30.94 19.04 9.07
CA ARG A 110 31.13 18.54 10.46
C ARG A 110 31.29 17.02 10.53
N ALA A 111 30.93 16.30 9.48
CA ALA A 111 30.89 14.84 9.46
C ALA A 111 32.23 14.25 9.04
N SER A 112 32.75 13.29 9.80
CA SER A 112 33.85 12.42 9.38
C SER A 112 33.48 11.58 8.16
N GLN A 113 34.47 11.00 7.47
CA GLN A 113 34.22 10.16 6.30
C GLN A 113 33.24 9.01 6.59
N ALA A 114 33.39 8.31 7.71
CA ALA A 114 32.49 7.21 8.10
C ALA A 114 31.07 7.72 8.39
N GLU A 115 30.91 8.88 9.02
CA GLU A 115 29.59 9.49 9.24
C GLU A 115 28.93 9.91 7.92
N ARG A 116 29.68 10.46 6.95
CA ARG A 116 29.19 10.80 5.61
C ARG A 116 28.65 9.58 4.88
N GLU A 117 29.31 8.43 4.97
CA GLU A 117 28.85 7.19 4.36
C GLU A 117 27.53 6.72 4.97
N ILE A 118 27.38 6.77 6.30
CA ILE A 118 26.12 6.38 6.96
C ILE A 118 25.02 7.40 6.64
N LEU A 119 25.31 8.71 6.64
CA LEU A 119 24.33 9.74 6.23
C LEU A 119 23.84 9.51 4.80
N ALA A 120 24.73 9.17 3.85
CA ALA A 120 24.35 8.85 2.48
C ALA A 120 23.41 7.64 2.40
N ARG A 121 23.63 6.61 3.25
CA ARG A 121 22.75 5.43 3.31
C ARG A 121 21.37 5.77 3.90
N VAL A 122 21.31 6.62 4.93
CA VAL A 122 20.02 7.11 5.46
C VAL A 122 19.26 7.90 4.40
N VAL A 123 19.94 8.77 3.65
CA VAL A 123 19.33 9.57 2.56
C VAL A 123 18.83 8.68 1.42
N SER A 124 19.58 7.63 1.06
CA SER A 124 19.16 6.68 0.02
C SER A 124 18.11 5.67 0.50
N GLY A 125 17.92 5.51 1.80
CA GLY A 125 17.06 4.48 2.39
C GLY A 125 17.68 3.07 2.39
N GLU A 126 18.99 2.93 2.08
CA GLU A 126 19.69 1.65 1.92
C GLU A 126 20.83 1.48 2.93
N MET A 127 20.51 1.04 4.13
CA MET A 127 21.51 0.91 5.21
C MET A 127 22.55 -0.20 4.99
N ARG A 128 22.19 -1.26 4.25
CA ARG A 128 23.06 -2.42 3.91
C ARG A 128 23.66 -3.17 5.11
N THR A 129 23.17 -2.97 6.30
CA THR A 129 23.61 -3.64 7.54
C THR A 129 23.02 -5.04 7.71
N GLY A 130 22.05 -5.41 6.88
CA GLY A 130 21.26 -6.64 7.03
C GLY A 130 20.32 -6.62 8.24
N VAL A 131 20.07 -5.45 8.82
CA VAL A 131 19.05 -5.24 9.86
C VAL A 131 17.71 -4.98 9.20
N SER A 132 16.71 -5.81 9.52
CA SER A 132 15.32 -5.63 9.12
C SER A 132 14.49 -5.05 10.26
N ASP A 133 13.33 -4.47 9.96
CA ASP A 133 12.35 -4.04 10.97
C ASP A 133 12.03 -5.19 11.96
N GLY A 134 11.96 -6.43 11.47
CA GLY A 134 11.75 -7.62 12.32
C GLY A 134 12.87 -7.86 13.35
N LEU A 135 14.13 -7.62 12.97
CA LEU A 135 15.25 -7.74 13.89
C LEU A 135 15.24 -6.62 14.94
N VAL A 136 14.87 -5.39 14.54
CA VAL A 136 14.73 -4.27 15.49
C VAL A 136 13.59 -4.55 16.49
N LEU A 137 12.46 -5.11 16.06
CA LEU A 137 11.36 -5.52 16.95
C LEU A 137 11.85 -6.55 18.00
N GLU A 138 12.66 -7.53 17.59
CA GLU A 138 13.23 -8.51 18.52
C GLU A 138 14.25 -7.88 19.47
N ALA A 139 15.04 -6.91 19.00
CA ALA A 139 15.95 -6.16 19.87
C ALA A 139 15.19 -5.34 20.92
N ILE A 140 14.10 -4.67 20.51
CA ILE A 140 13.21 -3.96 21.44
C ILE A 140 12.62 -4.93 22.48
N ALA A 141 12.21 -6.14 22.05
CA ALA A 141 11.69 -7.16 22.95
C ALA A 141 12.70 -7.56 24.03
N GLN A 142 13.99 -7.74 23.65
CA GLN A 142 15.05 -8.00 24.61
C GLN A 142 15.30 -6.83 25.57
N VAL A 143 15.27 -5.60 25.08
CA VAL A 143 15.47 -4.39 25.91
C VAL A 143 14.34 -4.22 26.89
N ALA A 144 13.10 -4.37 26.42
CA ALA A 144 11.88 -4.20 27.21
C ALA A 144 11.56 -5.38 28.13
N ALA A 145 12.33 -6.49 28.08
CA ALA A 145 11.99 -7.75 28.72
C ALA A 145 10.55 -8.21 28.41
N ALA A 146 10.12 -8.07 27.15
CA ALA A 146 8.77 -8.35 26.69
C ALA A 146 8.75 -9.48 25.65
N PRO A 147 7.66 -10.28 25.57
CA PRO A 147 7.48 -11.20 24.46
C PRO A 147 7.48 -10.47 23.10
N VAL A 148 8.15 -11.01 22.08
CA VAL A 148 8.21 -10.42 20.71
C VAL A 148 6.81 -10.16 20.15
N GLY A 149 5.83 -11.04 20.45
CA GLY A 149 4.45 -10.85 20.05
C GLY A 149 3.79 -9.58 20.63
N ALA A 150 4.14 -9.19 21.85
CA ALA A 150 3.65 -7.95 22.46
C ALA A 150 4.25 -6.72 21.76
N VAL A 151 5.54 -6.75 21.45
CA VAL A 151 6.22 -5.66 20.72
C VAL A 151 5.64 -5.51 19.31
N ARG A 152 5.38 -6.63 18.61
CA ARG A 152 4.71 -6.62 17.30
C ARG A 152 3.32 -6.01 17.36
N ARG A 153 2.51 -6.37 18.37
CA ARG A 153 1.20 -5.75 18.57
C ARG A 153 1.29 -4.25 18.82
N ALA A 154 2.24 -3.81 19.67
CA ALA A 154 2.47 -2.38 19.88
C ALA A 154 2.86 -1.66 18.57
N ALA A 155 3.74 -2.26 17.76
CA ALA A 155 4.13 -1.71 16.47
C ALA A 155 2.96 -1.59 15.48
N LEU A 156 2.08 -2.58 15.45
CA LEU A 156 0.88 -2.54 14.62
C LEU A 156 -0.11 -1.46 15.07
N ARG A 157 -0.23 -1.22 16.39
CA ARG A 157 -1.11 -0.20 16.95
C ARG A 157 -0.56 1.23 16.83
N LEU A 158 0.76 1.38 16.91
CA LEU A 158 1.41 2.69 16.86
C LEU A 158 1.81 3.10 15.44
N GLY A 159 1.87 2.16 14.48
CA GLY A 159 2.26 2.44 13.10
C GLY A 159 3.71 2.91 12.92
N ASP A 160 4.49 3.03 13.99
CA ASP A 160 5.84 3.57 13.99
C ASP A 160 6.78 2.80 14.93
N LEU A 161 7.83 2.23 14.35
CA LEU A 161 8.82 1.44 15.05
C LEU A 161 9.70 2.27 16.02
N SER A 162 9.93 3.54 15.69
CA SER A 162 10.71 4.45 16.52
C SER A 162 10.00 4.75 17.84
N THR A 163 8.70 4.99 17.79
CA THR A 163 7.84 5.17 18.98
C THR A 163 7.80 3.89 19.83
N VAL A 164 7.71 2.72 19.20
CA VAL A 164 7.77 1.41 19.92
C VAL A 164 9.08 1.24 20.65
N ALA A 165 10.19 1.64 20.03
CA ALA A 165 11.51 1.56 20.67
C ALA A 165 11.61 2.47 21.89
N VAL A 166 11.12 3.71 21.80
CA VAL A 166 11.06 4.61 22.95
C VAL A 166 10.26 3.99 24.10
N LEU A 167 9.05 3.49 23.83
CA LEU A 167 8.21 2.86 24.86
C LEU A 167 8.90 1.63 25.47
N GLY A 168 9.54 0.80 24.63
CA GLY A 168 10.26 -0.37 25.10
C GLY A 168 11.45 -0.05 26.00
N VAL A 169 12.22 0.99 25.65
CA VAL A 169 13.40 1.43 26.41
C VAL A 169 13.01 2.14 27.72
N THR A 170 11.98 2.99 27.68
CA THR A 170 11.63 3.86 28.82
C THR A 170 10.62 3.22 29.78
N GLY A 171 9.69 2.40 29.28
CA GLY A 171 8.58 1.85 30.08
C GLY A 171 8.45 0.33 30.01
N GLY A 172 9.33 -0.35 29.26
CA GLY A 172 9.40 -1.81 29.22
C GLY A 172 8.12 -2.49 28.72
N ALA A 173 7.91 -3.73 29.18
CA ALA A 173 6.76 -4.56 28.78
C ALA A 173 5.40 -3.91 29.09
N ALA A 174 5.29 -3.19 30.21
CA ALA A 174 4.03 -2.55 30.62
C ALA A 174 3.60 -1.42 29.67
N ALA A 175 4.53 -0.55 29.27
CA ALA A 175 4.26 0.53 28.32
C ALA A 175 3.88 -0.01 26.92
N LEU A 176 4.55 -1.07 26.48
CA LEU A 176 4.24 -1.75 25.21
C LEU A 176 2.85 -2.41 25.22
N ALA A 177 2.44 -2.99 26.34
CA ALA A 177 1.11 -3.57 26.50
C ALA A 177 0.01 -2.50 26.49
N ALA A 178 0.28 -1.34 27.06
CA ALA A 178 -0.64 -0.19 27.09
C ALA A 178 -0.69 0.62 25.78
N ALA A 179 0.17 0.28 24.79
CA ALA A 179 0.20 0.99 23.51
C ALA A 179 -1.13 0.88 22.76
N THR A 180 -1.68 2.02 22.35
CA THR A 180 -2.94 2.13 21.60
C THR A 180 -2.76 2.95 20.34
N ALA A 181 -3.68 2.82 19.38
CA ALA A 181 -3.77 3.71 18.23
C ALA A 181 -3.98 5.17 18.69
N ARG A 182 -3.53 6.12 17.88
CA ARG A 182 -3.69 7.56 18.14
C ARG A 182 -4.12 8.26 16.85
N PRO A 183 -5.03 9.24 16.91
CA PRO A 183 -5.28 10.08 15.75
C PRO A 183 -3.99 10.77 15.30
N GLY A 184 -3.86 11.02 14.01
CA GLY A 184 -2.65 11.61 13.43
C GLY A 184 -1.55 10.61 13.08
N VAL A 185 -1.66 9.33 13.51
CA VAL A 185 -0.72 8.26 13.14
C VAL A 185 -1.49 7.15 12.40
N PRO A 186 -1.33 7.04 11.07
CA PRO A 186 -2.09 6.07 10.29
C PRO A 186 -1.61 4.64 10.54
N LEU A 187 -2.57 3.72 10.57
CA LEU A 187 -2.35 2.29 10.78
C LEU A 187 -2.25 1.55 9.44
N LEU A 188 -1.46 0.50 9.41
CA LEU A 188 -1.44 -0.39 8.25
C LEU A 188 -2.84 -0.96 8.01
N PRO A 189 -3.37 -0.88 6.77
CA PRO A 189 -4.70 -1.39 6.48
C PRO A 189 -4.76 -2.92 6.58
N MET A 190 -5.79 -3.46 7.21
CA MET A 190 -6.09 -4.88 7.16
C MET A 190 -6.45 -5.30 5.73
N LEU A 191 -5.99 -6.47 5.32
CA LEU A 191 -6.11 -6.99 3.95
C LEU A 191 -7.00 -8.23 3.91
N ALA A 192 -7.68 -8.43 2.78
CA ALA A 192 -8.55 -9.58 2.54
C ALA A 192 -7.86 -10.65 1.71
N GLU A 193 -8.20 -11.92 1.96
CA GLU A 193 -8.01 -13.02 1.01
C GLU A 193 -9.14 -13.05 -0.03
N ILE A 194 -9.02 -13.92 -1.02
CA ILE A 194 -10.05 -14.15 -2.04
C ILE A 194 -10.87 -15.35 -1.60
N ALA A 195 -12.19 -15.26 -1.65
CA ALA A 195 -13.08 -16.39 -1.65
C ALA A 195 -13.65 -16.62 -3.06
N ALA A 196 -13.87 -17.86 -3.43
CA ALA A 196 -14.44 -18.21 -4.72
C ALA A 196 -15.89 -17.76 -4.82
N ASP A 197 -16.67 -17.95 -3.73
CA ASP A 197 -18.09 -17.69 -3.68
C ASP A 197 -18.57 -17.40 -2.24
N VAL A 198 -19.89 -17.23 -2.09
CA VAL A 198 -20.55 -16.96 -0.80
C VAL A 198 -20.48 -18.16 0.13
N ASP A 199 -20.53 -19.39 -0.43
CA ASP A 199 -20.47 -20.63 0.36
C ASP A 199 -19.13 -20.74 1.08
N GLU A 200 -18.02 -20.51 0.38
CA GLU A 200 -16.68 -20.50 0.98
C GLU A 200 -16.55 -19.43 2.06
N ALA A 201 -17.11 -18.23 1.81
CA ALA A 201 -17.06 -17.15 2.78
C ALA A 201 -17.84 -17.48 4.06
N LEU A 202 -19.07 -18.01 3.94
CA LEU A 202 -19.87 -18.43 5.09
C LEU A 202 -19.21 -19.57 5.85
N ALA A 203 -18.68 -20.58 5.14
CA ALA A 203 -17.95 -21.68 5.78
C ALA A 203 -16.73 -21.19 6.57
N ALA A 204 -15.96 -20.25 6.02
CA ALA A 204 -14.82 -19.65 6.71
C ALA A 204 -15.22 -18.84 7.96
N HIS A 205 -16.41 -18.24 7.96
CA HIS A 205 -16.97 -17.42 9.04
C HIS A 205 -17.99 -18.16 9.91
N ARG A 206 -17.88 -19.48 10.00
CA ARG A 206 -18.73 -20.32 10.90
C ARG A 206 -20.23 -20.21 10.60
N GLY A 207 -20.59 -20.04 9.33
CA GLY A 207 -21.96 -19.98 8.84
C GLY A 207 -22.62 -18.61 8.90
N ARG A 208 -21.93 -17.54 9.38
CA ARG A 208 -22.51 -16.19 9.45
C ARG A 208 -21.48 -15.13 9.10
N SER A 209 -21.80 -14.23 8.17
CA SER A 209 -20.88 -13.21 7.71
C SER A 209 -21.59 -11.87 7.50
N ALA A 210 -20.88 -10.77 7.74
CA ALA A 210 -21.27 -9.48 7.20
C ALA A 210 -20.76 -9.36 5.76
N LEU A 211 -21.66 -9.10 4.83
CA LEU A 211 -21.34 -8.76 3.46
C LEU A 211 -21.47 -7.25 3.26
N GLU A 212 -20.47 -6.64 2.65
CA GLU A 212 -20.44 -5.21 2.32
C GLU A 212 -20.15 -5.03 0.83
N PHE A 213 -20.69 -3.99 0.21
CA PHE A 213 -20.31 -3.66 -1.15
C PHE A 213 -18.81 -3.41 -1.23
N LYS A 214 -18.17 -4.05 -2.21
CA LYS A 214 -16.77 -3.82 -2.50
C LYS A 214 -16.65 -2.71 -3.54
N TYR A 215 -16.47 -1.52 -3.04
CA TYR A 215 -16.30 -0.31 -3.85
C TYR A 215 -15.00 -0.36 -4.68
N ASP A 216 -15.04 0.21 -5.89
CA ASP A 216 -13.85 0.39 -6.76
C ASP A 216 -13.38 1.85 -6.66
N GLY A 217 -12.94 2.24 -5.48
CA GLY A 217 -12.50 3.58 -5.15
C GLY A 217 -11.05 3.62 -4.64
N ALA A 218 -10.75 4.63 -3.87
CA ALA A 218 -9.50 4.75 -3.14
C ALA A 218 -9.73 4.59 -1.65
N ARG A 219 -9.13 3.55 -1.07
CA ARG A 219 -9.18 3.33 0.38
C ARG A 219 -8.47 4.44 1.11
N ILE A 220 -9.18 4.99 2.09
CA ILE A 220 -8.67 6.03 2.97
C ILE A 220 -8.80 5.62 4.43
N GLN A 221 -7.95 6.20 5.25
CA GLN A 221 -8.10 6.23 6.70
C GLN A 221 -8.32 7.68 7.11
N LEU A 222 -9.45 7.96 7.76
CA LEU A 222 -9.85 9.30 8.19
C LEU A 222 -9.68 9.39 9.71
N HIS A 223 -8.90 10.36 10.16
CA HIS A 223 -8.69 10.64 11.58
C HIS A 223 -9.25 12.00 11.94
N ARG A 224 -9.81 12.07 13.14
CA ARG A 224 -10.20 13.34 13.79
C ARG A 224 -9.61 13.41 15.17
N ASP A 225 -9.09 14.58 15.52
CA ASP A 225 -8.69 14.96 16.87
C ASP A 225 -9.05 16.43 17.10
N GLY A 226 -10.09 16.67 17.87
CA GLY A 226 -10.71 17.99 17.99
C GLY A 226 -11.14 18.55 16.63
N ASP A 227 -10.63 19.72 16.25
CA ASP A 227 -10.87 20.36 14.94
C ASP A 227 -9.94 19.81 13.84
N GLY A 228 -8.89 19.09 14.22
CA GLY A 228 -7.94 18.46 13.30
C GLY A 228 -8.58 17.28 12.57
N VAL A 229 -8.54 17.32 11.24
CA VAL A 229 -8.95 16.21 10.37
C VAL A 229 -7.80 15.90 9.44
N ALA A 230 -7.43 14.63 9.32
CA ALA A 230 -6.40 14.17 8.41
C ALA A 230 -6.84 12.90 7.67
N VAL A 231 -6.40 12.78 6.41
CA VAL A 231 -6.79 11.70 5.50
C VAL A 231 -5.55 11.05 4.93
N TRP A 232 -5.43 9.74 5.10
CA TRP A 232 -4.33 8.95 4.54
C TRP A 232 -4.84 7.93 3.51
N THR A 233 -4.02 7.67 2.52
CA THR A 233 -4.25 6.60 1.55
C THR A 233 -3.92 5.22 2.13
N ARG A 234 -4.27 4.16 1.40
CA ARG A 234 -3.85 2.78 1.68
C ARG A 234 -2.34 2.61 1.88
N ARG A 235 -1.51 3.50 1.29
CA ARG A 235 -0.05 3.50 1.41
C ARG A 235 0.45 4.42 2.52
N LEU A 236 -0.44 4.88 3.37
CA LEU A 236 -0.16 5.81 4.47
C LEU A 236 0.40 7.17 4.01
N SER A 237 0.12 7.58 2.78
CA SER A 237 0.45 8.93 2.29
C SER A 237 -0.65 9.89 2.72
N ASP A 238 -0.27 11.02 3.30
CA ASP A 238 -1.20 12.11 3.64
C ASP A 238 -1.73 12.76 2.36
N VAL A 239 -3.05 12.79 2.23
CA VAL A 239 -3.78 13.39 1.11
C VAL A 239 -4.80 14.42 1.57
N THR A 240 -4.70 14.87 2.80
CA THR A 240 -5.63 15.83 3.43
C THR A 240 -5.84 17.07 2.56
N ARG A 241 -4.75 17.64 2.02
CA ARG A 241 -4.80 18.84 1.16
C ARG A 241 -5.40 18.59 -0.23
N SER A 242 -5.38 17.35 -0.69
CA SER A 242 -5.93 16.95 -2.00
C SER A 242 -7.43 16.68 -1.94
N LEU A 243 -7.99 16.51 -0.73
CA LEU A 243 -9.37 16.10 -0.48
C LEU A 243 -10.09 17.06 0.50
N PRO A 244 -10.16 18.38 0.21
CA PRO A 244 -10.77 19.35 1.09
C PRO A 244 -12.27 19.13 1.31
N ASP A 245 -12.97 18.56 0.33
CA ASP A 245 -14.37 18.16 0.41
C ASP A 245 -14.58 16.98 1.39
N VAL A 246 -13.68 16.00 1.41
CA VAL A 246 -13.69 14.92 2.42
C VAL A 246 -13.50 15.49 3.83
N VAL A 247 -12.57 16.43 3.99
CA VAL A 247 -12.37 17.15 5.26
C VAL A 247 -13.61 17.93 5.67
N ALA A 248 -14.27 18.62 4.72
CA ALA A 248 -15.50 19.36 4.97
C ALA A 248 -16.66 18.44 5.38
N ILE A 249 -16.83 17.29 4.71
CA ILE A 249 -17.82 16.26 5.08
C ILE A 249 -17.53 15.75 6.50
N ALA A 250 -16.28 15.42 6.80
CA ALA A 250 -15.91 14.94 8.13
C ALA A 250 -16.24 15.94 9.25
N ARG A 251 -16.01 17.22 9.02
CA ARG A 251 -16.32 18.28 9.98
C ARG A 251 -17.82 18.51 10.17
N ARG A 252 -18.59 18.40 9.09
CA ARG A 252 -20.03 18.70 9.10
C ARG A 252 -20.87 17.52 9.56
N ASP A 253 -20.53 16.29 9.11
CA ASP A 253 -21.43 15.14 9.15
C ASP A 253 -21.03 14.09 10.19
N LEU A 254 -19.77 14.11 10.69
CA LEU A 254 -19.27 13.08 11.60
C LEU A 254 -19.14 13.62 13.04
N GLY A 255 -19.10 12.72 14.02
CA GLY A 255 -18.92 13.04 15.43
C GLY A 255 -17.70 13.92 15.72
N HIS A 256 -17.76 14.71 16.80
CA HIS A 256 -16.69 15.64 17.16
C HIS A 256 -15.58 15.04 18.04
N ALA A 257 -15.88 13.95 18.73
CA ALA A 257 -14.90 13.23 19.55
C ALA A 257 -13.79 12.60 18.68
N PRO A 258 -12.60 12.32 19.23
CA PRO A 258 -11.51 11.70 18.50
C PRO A 258 -11.89 10.35 17.92
N PHE A 259 -11.62 10.14 16.62
CA PHE A 259 -11.89 8.88 15.94
C PHE A 259 -10.84 8.53 14.87
N ILE A 260 -10.83 7.24 14.50
CA ILE A 260 -10.11 6.69 13.34
C ILE A 260 -11.09 5.80 12.57
N LEU A 261 -11.41 6.16 11.35
CA LEU A 261 -12.30 5.41 10.45
C LEU A 261 -11.53 4.87 9.24
N ASP A 262 -11.90 3.68 8.79
CA ASP A 262 -11.43 3.06 7.56
C ASP A 262 -12.57 3.08 6.53
N GLY A 263 -12.31 3.55 5.33
CA GLY A 263 -13.37 3.74 4.34
C GLY A 263 -12.83 3.79 2.91
N GLU A 264 -13.75 3.98 1.98
CA GLU A 264 -13.48 4.13 0.55
C GLU A 264 -14.04 5.46 0.06
N VAL A 265 -13.27 6.14 -0.80
CA VAL A 265 -13.70 7.34 -1.52
C VAL A 265 -13.96 6.96 -2.96
N LEU A 266 -15.12 7.38 -3.49
CA LEU A 266 -15.49 7.23 -4.88
C LEU A 266 -15.72 8.59 -5.51
N ALA A 267 -15.37 8.72 -6.79
CA ALA A 267 -15.90 9.78 -7.64
C ALA A 267 -17.20 9.30 -8.26
N LEU A 268 -18.22 10.16 -8.29
CA LEU A 268 -19.52 9.85 -8.88
C LEU A 268 -19.78 10.76 -10.08
N ASP A 269 -20.54 10.24 -11.05
CA ASP A 269 -21.11 11.07 -12.11
C ASP A 269 -22.35 11.83 -11.59
N PRO A 270 -22.93 12.78 -12.38
CA PRO A 270 -24.13 13.51 -11.97
C PRO A 270 -25.36 12.64 -11.70
N ALA A 271 -25.38 11.40 -12.21
CA ALA A 271 -26.45 10.42 -11.95
C ALA A 271 -26.17 9.54 -10.71
N GLY A 272 -25.07 9.79 -9.98
CA GLY A 272 -24.69 9.05 -8.78
C GLY A 272 -24.00 7.71 -9.05
N ARG A 273 -23.59 7.41 -10.29
CA ARG A 273 -22.89 6.17 -10.62
C ARG A 273 -21.39 6.31 -10.39
N PRO A 274 -20.71 5.26 -9.89
CA PRO A 274 -19.27 5.31 -9.63
C PRO A 274 -18.50 5.52 -10.95
N LEU A 275 -17.59 6.51 -10.95
CA LEU A 275 -16.63 6.73 -12.02
C LEU A 275 -15.50 5.72 -11.96
N PRO A 276 -14.83 5.41 -13.09
CA PRO A 276 -13.63 4.58 -13.11
C PRO A 276 -12.54 5.11 -12.18
N PHE A 277 -11.81 4.21 -11.53
CA PHE A 277 -10.71 4.53 -10.61
C PHE A 277 -9.68 5.53 -11.18
N GLN A 278 -9.41 5.48 -12.50
CA GLN A 278 -8.48 6.40 -13.15
C GLN A 278 -8.90 7.87 -13.00
N GLU A 279 -10.19 8.14 -13.09
CA GLU A 279 -10.74 9.50 -12.94
C GLU A 279 -10.55 9.99 -11.49
N LEU A 280 -10.85 9.15 -10.52
CA LEU A 280 -10.63 9.45 -9.11
C LEU A 280 -9.16 9.82 -8.82
N MET A 281 -8.19 9.12 -9.46
CA MET A 281 -6.76 9.39 -9.27
C MET A 281 -6.32 10.78 -9.72
N ARG A 282 -7.09 11.48 -10.54
CA ARG A 282 -6.85 12.89 -10.90
C ARG A 282 -6.94 13.80 -9.66
N ARG A 283 -7.83 13.47 -8.71
CA ARG A 283 -8.01 14.20 -7.44
C ARG A 283 -6.81 13.99 -6.52
N PHE A 284 -6.36 12.75 -6.33
CA PHE A 284 -5.28 12.39 -5.39
C PHE A 284 -3.90 12.93 -5.76
N ARG A 285 -3.68 13.32 -7.01
CA ARG A 285 -2.40 13.83 -7.51
C ARG A 285 -2.27 15.34 -7.48
N ARG A 286 -3.32 16.06 -7.12
CA ARG A 286 -3.33 17.54 -7.15
C ARG A 286 -3.42 18.14 -5.75
N VAL A 287 -2.57 19.15 -5.52
CA VAL A 287 -2.58 19.98 -4.31
C VAL A 287 -2.84 21.46 -4.62
N HIS A 288 -2.88 21.83 -5.93
CA HIS A 288 -3.18 23.17 -6.41
C HIS A 288 -4.39 23.15 -7.36
N GLY A 289 -5.24 24.17 -7.31
CA GLY A 289 -6.44 24.26 -8.15
C GLY A 289 -7.48 23.18 -7.85
N VAL A 290 -7.54 22.70 -6.60
CA VAL A 290 -8.41 21.59 -6.18
C VAL A 290 -9.88 21.99 -6.23
N ASP A 291 -10.22 23.27 -5.96
CA ASP A 291 -11.60 23.76 -5.90
C ASP A 291 -12.40 23.58 -7.20
N ALA A 292 -11.73 23.70 -8.34
CA ALA A 292 -12.36 23.44 -9.63
C ALA A 292 -12.72 21.95 -9.76
N LEU A 293 -11.80 21.06 -9.39
CA LEU A 293 -12.02 19.62 -9.43
C LEU A 293 -13.07 19.14 -8.41
N VAL A 294 -13.20 19.81 -7.26
CA VAL A 294 -14.27 19.51 -6.27
C VAL A 294 -15.64 19.70 -6.90
N ARG A 295 -15.83 20.76 -7.72
CA ARG A 295 -17.09 21.01 -8.41
C ARG A 295 -17.33 20.08 -9.61
N GLU A 296 -16.27 19.79 -10.36
CA GLU A 296 -16.32 18.91 -11.53
C GLU A 296 -16.57 17.45 -11.16
N MET A 297 -15.97 17.01 -10.05
CA MET A 297 -15.96 15.61 -9.64
C MET A 297 -16.20 15.51 -8.13
N PRO A 298 -17.45 15.55 -7.67
CA PRO A 298 -17.81 15.36 -6.28
C PRO A 298 -17.42 13.95 -5.81
N LEU A 299 -17.04 13.84 -4.54
CA LEU A 299 -16.65 12.58 -3.92
C LEU A 299 -17.71 12.08 -2.96
N ALA A 300 -17.93 10.77 -2.97
CA ALA A 300 -18.73 10.06 -1.98
C ALA A 300 -17.83 9.26 -1.04
N LEU A 301 -18.23 9.15 0.22
CA LEU A 301 -17.55 8.43 1.28
C LEU A 301 -18.37 7.22 1.71
N TYR A 302 -17.69 6.09 1.89
CA TYR A 302 -18.29 4.86 2.40
C TYR A 302 -17.38 4.26 3.45
N PHE A 303 -17.68 4.51 4.73
CA PHE A 303 -16.93 3.94 5.84
C PHE A 303 -17.39 2.51 6.12
N PHE A 304 -16.44 1.63 6.38
CA PHE A 304 -16.69 0.20 6.57
C PHE A 304 -16.01 -0.37 7.83
N ASP A 305 -15.24 0.42 8.58
CA ASP A 305 -14.67 0.03 9.87
C ASP A 305 -14.37 1.25 10.76
N CYS A 306 -14.40 1.02 12.08
CA CYS A 306 -14.06 2.01 13.09
C CYS A 306 -12.95 1.45 13.98
N LEU A 307 -11.78 2.07 13.92
CA LEU A 307 -10.59 1.62 14.65
C LEU A 307 -10.42 2.34 15.98
N MET A 308 -11.07 3.50 16.11
CA MET A 308 -11.15 4.30 17.33
C MET A 308 -12.44 5.11 17.33
N ALA A 309 -13.11 5.18 18.46
CA ALA A 309 -14.21 6.07 18.73
C ALA A 309 -14.04 6.66 20.14
N ASP A 310 -14.41 7.94 20.33
CA ASP A 310 -14.32 8.66 21.59
C ASP A 310 -12.94 8.56 22.27
N GLY A 311 -11.87 8.52 21.46
CA GLY A 311 -10.49 8.35 21.94
C GLY A 311 -10.14 6.93 22.41
N ARG A 312 -11.07 5.98 22.36
CA ARG A 312 -10.86 4.57 22.73
C ARG A 312 -10.53 3.74 21.48
N SER A 313 -9.45 2.99 21.53
CA SER A 313 -9.12 2.01 20.49
C SER A 313 -10.10 0.86 20.46
N LEU A 314 -10.56 0.49 19.26
CA LEU A 314 -11.47 -0.62 19.01
C LEU A 314 -10.82 -1.77 18.21
N ILE A 315 -9.53 -1.69 17.97
CA ILE A 315 -8.80 -2.65 17.11
C ILE A 315 -8.98 -4.10 17.59
N ASP A 316 -9.01 -4.32 18.91
CA ASP A 316 -9.15 -5.65 19.50
C ASP A 316 -10.63 -6.08 19.69
N GLU A 317 -11.57 -5.19 19.46
CA GLU A 317 -13.00 -5.48 19.57
C GLU A 317 -13.49 -6.30 18.36
N PRO A 318 -14.53 -7.13 18.52
CA PRO A 318 -15.20 -7.80 17.40
C PRO A 318 -15.67 -6.81 16.34
N TYR A 319 -15.66 -7.23 15.05
CA TYR A 319 -16.12 -6.39 13.95
C TYR A 319 -17.55 -5.86 14.15
N GLU A 320 -18.45 -6.64 14.73
CA GLU A 320 -19.82 -6.22 15.00
C GLU A 320 -19.85 -4.99 15.94
N ARG A 321 -19.03 -4.98 17.00
CA ARG A 321 -18.88 -3.82 17.90
C ARG A 321 -18.25 -2.59 17.22
N ARG A 322 -17.26 -2.82 16.35
CA ARG A 322 -16.67 -1.74 15.57
C ARG A 322 -17.66 -1.12 14.59
N TRP A 323 -18.55 -1.93 14.02
CA TRP A 323 -19.63 -1.43 13.16
C TRP A 323 -20.68 -0.60 13.93
N GLU A 324 -21.07 -1.04 15.13
CA GLU A 324 -21.95 -0.24 16.02
C GLU A 324 -21.34 1.12 16.33
N ALA A 325 -20.05 1.15 16.69
CA ALA A 325 -19.31 2.39 16.93
C ALA A 325 -19.22 3.26 15.67
N LEU A 326 -18.99 2.64 14.50
CA LEU A 326 -18.98 3.32 13.21
C LEU A 326 -20.31 4.03 12.94
N ALA A 327 -21.43 3.33 13.14
CA ALA A 327 -22.76 3.89 12.99
C ALA A 327 -23.00 5.08 13.95
N GLY A 328 -22.48 4.98 15.18
CA GLY A 328 -22.52 6.07 16.16
C GLY A 328 -21.74 7.31 15.71
N VAL A 329 -20.48 7.13 15.30
CA VAL A 329 -19.60 8.24 14.84
C VAL A 329 -20.15 8.91 13.59
N THR A 330 -20.74 8.13 12.66
CA THR A 330 -21.26 8.65 11.39
C THR A 330 -22.70 9.15 11.48
N GLY A 331 -23.40 8.90 12.58
CA GLY A 331 -24.84 9.16 12.69
C GLY A 331 -25.65 8.40 11.63
N GLY A 332 -25.19 7.22 11.23
CA GLY A 332 -25.79 6.37 10.20
C GLY A 332 -25.56 6.84 8.76
N ARG A 333 -24.77 7.90 8.55
CA ARG A 333 -24.46 8.46 7.22
C ARG A 333 -23.11 7.93 6.71
N HIS A 334 -22.88 7.96 5.41
CA HIS A 334 -21.60 7.56 4.81
C HIS A 334 -21.15 6.13 5.16
N LEU A 335 -22.08 5.26 5.49
CA LEU A 335 -21.80 3.84 5.75
C LEU A 335 -21.72 3.04 4.46
N ALA A 336 -20.85 2.06 4.42
CA ALA A 336 -20.87 1.05 3.38
C ALA A 336 -22.20 0.29 3.41
N GLU A 337 -22.74 -0.01 2.23
CA GLU A 337 -23.93 -0.87 2.11
C GLU A 337 -23.59 -2.25 2.68
N ARG A 338 -24.36 -2.72 3.66
CA ARG A 338 -24.03 -3.91 4.46
C ARG A 338 -25.26 -4.74 4.75
N VAL A 339 -25.08 -6.06 4.77
CA VAL A 339 -26.06 -7.03 5.29
C VAL A 339 -25.33 -8.10 6.09
N VAL A 340 -25.96 -8.63 7.12
CA VAL A 340 -25.50 -9.84 7.80
C VAL A 340 -26.29 -11.03 7.27
N VAL A 341 -25.60 -12.04 6.76
CA VAL A 341 -26.21 -13.22 6.17
C VAL A 341 -25.73 -14.49 6.87
N ALA A 342 -26.64 -15.46 6.97
CA ALA A 342 -26.38 -16.83 7.38
C ALA A 342 -26.86 -17.84 6.31
N ASP A 343 -27.45 -17.32 5.25
CA ASP A 343 -27.98 -18.08 4.11
C ASP A 343 -27.24 -17.71 2.82
N VAL A 344 -26.92 -18.72 2.03
CA VAL A 344 -26.16 -18.58 0.78
C VAL A 344 -26.93 -17.80 -0.27
N GLU A 345 -28.24 -18.03 -0.42
CA GLU A 345 -29.06 -17.38 -1.44
C GLU A 345 -29.23 -15.88 -1.14
N ALA A 346 -29.43 -15.51 0.13
CA ALA A 346 -29.43 -14.13 0.56
C ALA A 346 -28.08 -13.44 0.27
N GLY A 347 -26.98 -14.16 0.50
CA GLY A 347 -25.63 -13.68 0.19
C GLY A 347 -25.39 -13.49 -1.32
N ARG A 348 -25.86 -14.43 -2.14
CA ARG A 348 -25.79 -14.33 -3.62
C ARG A 348 -26.63 -13.19 -4.15
N ALA A 349 -27.83 -12.98 -3.62
CA ALA A 349 -28.68 -11.85 -3.98
C ALA A 349 -28.02 -10.50 -3.66
N PHE A 350 -27.37 -10.38 -2.48
CA PHE A 350 -26.62 -9.19 -2.11
C PHE A 350 -25.39 -8.96 -3.01
N PHE A 351 -24.68 -10.03 -3.38
CA PHE A 351 -23.57 -9.96 -4.32
C PHE A 351 -24.02 -9.47 -5.71
N ALA A 352 -25.16 -9.99 -6.22
CA ALA A 352 -25.73 -9.53 -7.48
C ALA A 352 -26.10 -8.04 -7.44
N ARG A 353 -26.73 -7.57 -6.35
CA ARG A 353 -27.03 -6.14 -6.14
C ARG A 353 -25.77 -5.26 -6.18
N ALA A 354 -24.65 -5.73 -5.59
CA ALA A 354 -23.40 -4.97 -5.64
C ALA A 354 -22.90 -4.79 -7.09
N LEU A 355 -23.00 -5.82 -7.92
CA LEU A 355 -22.62 -5.76 -9.33
C LEU A 355 -23.55 -4.87 -10.15
N GLU A 356 -24.86 -4.95 -9.92
CA GLU A 356 -25.88 -4.09 -10.56
C GLU A 356 -25.66 -2.62 -10.22
N ALA A 357 -25.21 -2.32 -9.00
CA ALA A 357 -24.84 -0.97 -8.57
C ALA A 357 -23.46 -0.49 -9.12
N GLY A 358 -22.79 -1.29 -9.95
CA GLY A 358 -21.51 -0.93 -10.59
C GLY A 358 -20.27 -1.15 -9.73
N HIS A 359 -20.38 -1.89 -8.62
CA HIS A 359 -19.26 -2.20 -7.74
C HIS A 359 -18.57 -3.51 -8.12
N GLU A 360 -17.34 -3.75 -7.57
CA GLU A 360 -16.53 -4.91 -7.93
C GLU A 360 -17.08 -6.27 -7.41
N GLY A 361 -18.03 -6.25 -6.50
CA GLY A 361 -18.54 -7.40 -5.78
C GLY A 361 -18.75 -7.09 -4.30
N VAL A 362 -18.39 -8.02 -3.40
CA VAL A 362 -18.58 -7.83 -1.96
C VAL A 362 -17.33 -8.18 -1.15
N MET A 363 -17.25 -7.58 0.04
CA MET A 363 -16.36 -7.97 1.12
C MET A 363 -17.16 -8.77 2.12
N ALA A 364 -16.70 -9.98 2.48
CA ALA A 364 -17.25 -10.76 3.58
C ALA A 364 -16.33 -10.59 4.80
N LYS A 365 -16.92 -10.26 5.95
CA LYS A 365 -16.21 -10.03 7.21
C LYS A 365 -16.74 -10.92 8.32
N ASP A 366 -15.83 -11.60 9.03
CA ASP A 366 -16.16 -12.36 10.23
C ASP A 366 -16.56 -11.40 11.35
N LEU A 367 -17.79 -11.53 11.85
CA LEU A 367 -18.40 -10.66 12.86
C LEU A 367 -17.60 -10.60 14.17
N GLU A 368 -16.95 -11.71 14.53
CA GLU A 368 -16.17 -11.84 15.77
C GLU A 368 -14.70 -11.45 15.60
N SER A 369 -14.29 -11.05 14.39
CA SER A 369 -12.88 -10.78 14.13
C SER A 369 -12.41 -9.43 14.67
N PRO A 370 -11.24 -9.36 15.34
CA PRO A 370 -10.55 -8.09 15.56
C PRO A 370 -10.04 -7.48 14.24
N TYR A 371 -9.65 -6.22 14.29
CA TYR A 371 -8.92 -5.60 13.19
C TYR A 371 -7.42 -5.93 13.31
N GLU A 372 -6.82 -6.47 12.26
CA GLU A 372 -5.41 -6.83 12.23
C GLU A 372 -4.64 -5.88 11.30
N PRO A 373 -4.02 -4.80 11.83
CA PRO A 373 -3.25 -3.88 11.01
C PRO A 373 -2.16 -4.60 10.21
N GLY A 374 -2.15 -4.40 8.88
CA GLY A 374 -1.21 -5.09 7.98
C GLY A 374 -1.45 -6.58 7.78
N GLY A 375 -2.34 -7.18 8.57
CA GLY A 375 -2.67 -8.60 8.49
C GLY A 375 -3.45 -8.95 7.21
N ARG A 376 -3.26 -10.19 6.76
CA ARG A 376 -4.04 -10.80 5.68
C ARG A 376 -4.47 -12.18 6.13
N GLY A 377 -5.74 -12.48 5.99
CA GLY A 377 -6.28 -13.78 6.39
C GLY A 377 -7.75 -13.90 6.02
N LYS A 378 -8.35 -15.04 6.41
CA LYS A 378 -9.73 -15.38 6.10
C LYS A 378 -10.78 -14.59 6.89
N ARG A 379 -10.39 -13.75 7.86
CA ARG A 379 -11.31 -12.87 8.61
C ARG A 379 -11.98 -11.83 7.73
N TRP A 380 -11.27 -11.39 6.68
CA TRP A 380 -11.80 -10.60 5.59
C TRP A 380 -11.59 -11.34 4.29
N LEU A 381 -12.67 -11.57 3.57
CA LEU A 381 -12.67 -12.21 2.26
C LEU A 381 -13.27 -11.28 1.23
N LYS A 382 -12.73 -11.31 0.02
CA LYS A 382 -13.27 -10.55 -1.11
C LYS A 382 -13.79 -11.49 -2.17
N LEU A 383 -15.04 -11.28 -2.52
CA LEU A 383 -15.72 -11.97 -3.62
C LEU A 383 -15.88 -10.96 -4.76
N LYS A 384 -15.39 -11.33 -5.94
CA LYS A 384 -15.45 -10.47 -7.13
C LYS A 384 -16.03 -11.25 -8.29
N ALA A 385 -16.84 -10.57 -9.11
CA ALA A 385 -17.11 -11.09 -10.44
C ALA A 385 -15.78 -11.15 -11.21
N VAL A 386 -15.53 -12.26 -11.83
CA VAL A 386 -14.35 -12.47 -12.68
C VAL A 386 -14.86 -12.55 -14.11
N GLU A 387 -14.63 -11.51 -14.88
CA GLU A 387 -14.79 -11.58 -16.33
C GLU A 387 -13.49 -12.13 -16.92
N THR A 388 -13.61 -13.02 -17.90
CA THR A 388 -12.49 -13.58 -18.63
C THR A 388 -12.64 -13.33 -20.13
N LEU A 389 -11.52 -13.30 -20.82
CA LEU A 389 -11.47 -13.31 -22.27
C LEU A 389 -10.29 -14.14 -22.74
N ASP A 390 -10.37 -14.66 -23.95
CA ASP A 390 -9.28 -15.42 -24.57
C ASP A 390 -8.34 -14.48 -25.32
N CYS A 391 -7.08 -14.46 -24.89
CA CYS A 391 -6.00 -13.73 -25.55
C CYS A 391 -5.01 -14.70 -26.20
N VAL A 392 -4.29 -14.22 -27.20
CA VAL A 392 -3.09 -14.89 -27.69
C VAL A 392 -1.85 -14.22 -27.10
N ILE A 393 -0.79 -15.01 -26.86
CA ILE A 393 0.52 -14.48 -26.48
C ILE A 393 1.30 -14.13 -27.75
N VAL A 394 1.72 -12.86 -27.87
CA VAL A 394 2.46 -12.35 -29.04
C VAL A 394 3.93 -12.07 -28.73
N ALA A 395 4.28 -11.94 -27.47
CA ALA A 395 5.65 -11.78 -26.99
C ALA A 395 5.74 -12.11 -25.49
N ALA A 396 6.96 -12.26 -24.98
CA ALA A 396 7.21 -12.37 -23.55
C ALA A 396 8.54 -11.74 -23.18
N ASP A 397 8.58 -11.02 -22.02
CA ASP A 397 9.80 -10.43 -21.51
C ASP A 397 10.58 -11.45 -20.67
N ARG A 398 11.90 -11.35 -20.66
CA ARG A 398 12.80 -12.17 -19.83
C ARG A 398 12.56 -11.87 -18.35
N GLY A 399 12.47 -12.93 -17.55
CA GLY A 399 12.25 -12.83 -16.12
C GLY A 399 13.46 -12.31 -15.37
N SER A 400 13.20 -11.63 -14.24
CA SER A 400 14.21 -11.13 -13.31
C SER A 400 14.05 -11.73 -11.92
N GLY A 401 15.07 -11.60 -11.07
CA GLY A 401 15.06 -12.13 -9.72
C GLY A 401 14.89 -13.65 -9.70
N ARG A 402 13.91 -14.16 -8.94
CA ARG A 402 13.65 -15.61 -8.83
C ARG A 402 13.16 -16.25 -10.14
N ARG A 403 12.72 -15.45 -11.14
CA ARG A 403 12.28 -15.90 -12.47
C ARG A 403 13.36 -15.78 -13.54
N ARG A 404 14.59 -15.54 -13.15
CA ARG A 404 15.72 -15.47 -14.06
C ARG A 404 15.85 -16.81 -14.83
N GLY A 405 15.92 -16.72 -16.16
CA GLY A 405 15.95 -17.88 -17.05
C GLY A 405 14.60 -18.27 -17.62
N TRP A 406 13.48 -17.71 -17.16
CA TRP A 406 12.16 -17.90 -17.73
C TRP A 406 11.71 -16.68 -18.55
N LEU A 407 10.75 -16.92 -19.45
CA LEU A 407 9.93 -15.89 -20.06
C LEU A 407 8.71 -15.71 -19.16
N SER A 408 8.58 -14.55 -18.51
CA SER A 408 7.67 -14.41 -17.36
C SER A 408 6.69 -13.26 -17.41
N ASN A 409 6.76 -12.37 -18.38
CA ASN A 409 5.83 -11.25 -18.55
C ASN A 409 5.27 -11.31 -19.96
N TYR A 410 4.11 -11.95 -20.10
CA TYR A 410 3.49 -12.26 -21.38
C TYR A 410 2.75 -11.05 -21.93
N HIS A 411 2.99 -10.72 -23.20
CA HIS A 411 2.24 -9.71 -23.94
C HIS A 411 0.98 -10.37 -24.51
N LEU A 412 -0.15 -9.84 -24.07
CA LEU A 412 -1.48 -10.35 -24.40
C LEU A 412 -2.07 -9.54 -25.56
N ALA A 413 -2.62 -10.21 -26.53
CA ALA A 413 -3.28 -9.60 -27.67
C ALA A 413 -4.62 -10.25 -27.97
N VAL A 414 -5.53 -9.48 -28.57
CA VAL A 414 -6.80 -9.93 -29.10
C VAL A 414 -6.77 -9.84 -30.64
N ARG A 415 -7.64 -10.58 -31.31
CA ARG A 415 -7.67 -10.62 -32.78
C ARG A 415 -8.25 -9.32 -33.35
N ASP A 416 -7.58 -8.77 -34.36
CA ASP A 416 -8.00 -7.59 -35.12
C ASP A 416 -7.91 -7.87 -36.62
N GLY A 417 -9.01 -8.37 -37.19
CA GLY A 417 -9.00 -8.95 -38.53
C GLY A 417 -8.09 -10.16 -38.64
N ASP A 418 -7.08 -10.09 -39.51
CA ASP A 418 -6.04 -11.10 -39.69
C ASP A 418 -4.80 -10.84 -38.81
N ALA A 419 -4.78 -9.73 -38.06
CA ALA A 419 -3.71 -9.34 -37.16
C ALA A 419 -4.10 -9.50 -35.68
N PHE A 420 -3.16 -9.17 -34.79
CA PHE A 420 -3.36 -9.16 -33.35
C PHE A 420 -3.00 -7.79 -32.78
N ALA A 421 -3.87 -7.28 -31.90
CA ALA A 421 -3.70 -6.00 -31.22
C ALA A 421 -3.39 -6.24 -29.73
N ASP A 422 -2.27 -5.68 -29.26
CA ASP A 422 -1.87 -5.75 -27.84
C ASP A 422 -2.90 -5.08 -26.94
N VAL A 423 -3.21 -5.76 -25.81
CA VAL A 423 -4.18 -5.30 -24.81
C VAL A 423 -3.65 -5.35 -23.37
N GLY A 424 -2.39 -5.68 -23.20
CA GLY A 424 -1.76 -5.70 -21.88
C GLY A 424 -0.59 -6.66 -21.76
N LYS A 425 -0.01 -6.66 -20.56
CA LYS A 425 1.03 -7.62 -20.16
C LYS A 425 0.67 -8.23 -18.82
N THR A 426 1.05 -9.49 -18.61
CA THR A 426 0.90 -10.13 -17.31
C THR A 426 2.00 -11.13 -17.00
N PHE A 427 2.37 -11.20 -15.72
CA PHE A 427 3.22 -12.23 -15.13
C PHE A 427 2.48 -13.02 -14.04
N LYS A 428 1.15 -12.91 -13.98
CA LYS A 428 0.32 -13.48 -12.91
C LYS A 428 -0.51 -14.65 -13.42
N GLY A 429 -0.76 -15.60 -12.53
CA GLY A 429 -1.72 -16.68 -12.72
C GLY A 429 -1.09 -18.04 -12.96
N LEU A 430 0.16 -18.13 -13.39
CA LEU A 430 0.86 -19.39 -13.60
C LEU A 430 1.69 -19.80 -12.38
N THR A 431 1.80 -21.11 -12.19
CA THR A 431 2.74 -21.74 -11.25
C THR A 431 4.15 -21.74 -11.81
N ASP A 432 5.17 -21.99 -10.99
CA ASP A 432 6.57 -22.04 -11.42
C ASP A 432 6.79 -23.17 -12.45
N ALA A 433 6.09 -24.32 -12.32
CA ALA A 433 6.11 -25.39 -13.32
C ALA A 433 5.54 -24.94 -14.67
N GLN A 434 4.41 -24.23 -14.65
CA GLN A 434 3.81 -23.67 -15.86
C GLN A 434 4.66 -22.57 -16.49
N PHE A 435 5.41 -21.78 -15.70
CA PHE A 435 6.38 -20.82 -16.25
C PHE A 435 7.50 -21.52 -17.00
N ALA A 436 8.03 -22.64 -16.48
CA ALA A 436 9.07 -23.43 -17.15
C ALA A 436 8.56 -24.03 -18.46
N GLU A 437 7.38 -24.66 -18.43
CA GLU A 437 6.71 -25.21 -19.60
C GLU A 437 6.44 -24.14 -20.67
N MET A 438 5.82 -23.03 -20.28
CA MET A 438 5.51 -21.91 -21.18
C MET A 438 6.79 -21.30 -21.78
N THR A 439 7.86 -21.21 -21.00
CA THR A 439 9.16 -20.74 -21.50
C THR A 439 9.66 -21.63 -22.63
N SER A 440 9.65 -22.95 -22.47
CA SER A 440 10.05 -23.91 -23.52
C SER A 440 9.17 -23.79 -24.76
N ARG A 441 7.84 -23.71 -24.55
CA ARG A 441 6.86 -23.59 -25.64
C ARG A 441 7.06 -22.29 -26.44
N LEU A 442 7.24 -21.17 -25.77
CA LEU A 442 7.42 -19.87 -26.43
C LEU A 442 8.77 -19.77 -27.16
N TRP A 443 9.84 -20.39 -26.66
CA TRP A 443 11.10 -20.47 -27.38
C TRP A 443 10.96 -21.24 -28.67
N GLY A 444 10.16 -22.30 -28.73
CA GLY A 444 9.84 -23.03 -29.96
C GLY A 444 9.07 -22.21 -31.00
N LEU A 445 8.42 -21.12 -30.56
CA LEU A 445 7.65 -20.22 -31.39
C LEU A 445 8.34 -18.86 -31.64
N ALA A 446 9.58 -18.68 -31.16
CA ALA A 446 10.29 -17.42 -31.24
C ALA A 446 10.53 -16.97 -32.68
N THR A 447 10.27 -15.71 -32.97
CA THR A 447 10.48 -15.09 -34.30
C THR A 447 11.55 -13.99 -34.25
N ALA A 448 11.71 -13.34 -33.09
CA ALA A 448 12.72 -12.32 -32.82
C ALA A 448 13.04 -12.26 -31.33
N ASP A 449 14.28 -11.88 -31.00
CA ASP A 449 14.77 -11.68 -29.64
C ASP A 449 15.63 -10.41 -29.61
N ASP A 450 15.25 -9.40 -28.82
CA ASP A 450 16.00 -8.17 -28.65
C ASP A 450 16.89 -8.15 -27.38
N GLY A 451 17.02 -9.31 -26.72
CA GLY A 451 17.77 -9.49 -25.48
C GLY A 451 16.94 -9.25 -24.21
N TYR A 452 15.78 -8.61 -24.31
CA TYR A 452 14.83 -8.40 -23.21
C TYR A 452 13.46 -9.03 -23.53
N THR A 453 12.91 -8.76 -24.70
CA THR A 453 11.61 -9.28 -25.17
C THR A 453 11.82 -10.28 -26.31
N VAL A 454 11.20 -11.44 -26.18
CA VAL A 454 11.13 -12.48 -27.22
C VAL A 454 9.77 -12.37 -27.90
N ARG A 455 9.74 -12.06 -29.20
CA ARG A 455 8.53 -12.09 -30.01
C ARG A 455 8.28 -13.53 -30.48
N VAL A 456 7.01 -13.91 -30.48
CA VAL A 456 6.63 -15.29 -30.82
C VAL A 456 5.54 -15.31 -31.88
N ARG A 457 5.43 -16.41 -32.62
CA ARG A 457 4.23 -16.67 -33.43
C ARG A 457 3.03 -16.77 -32.51
N PRO A 458 1.89 -16.10 -32.86
CA PRO A 458 0.71 -16.02 -32.00
C PRO A 458 -0.10 -17.31 -32.02
N GLU A 459 0.43 -18.39 -31.43
CA GLU A 459 -0.19 -19.71 -31.42
C GLU A 459 -0.69 -20.14 -30.05
N VAL A 460 -0.17 -19.52 -28.97
CA VAL A 460 -0.55 -19.88 -27.60
C VAL A 460 -1.72 -19.04 -27.14
N VAL A 461 -2.87 -19.68 -26.97
CA VAL A 461 -4.09 -19.04 -26.43
C VAL A 461 -4.18 -19.24 -24.93
N VAL A 462 -4.53 -18.18 -24.22
CA VAL A 462 -4.71 -18.16 -22.76
C VAL A 462 -6.03 -17.48 -22.40
N GLU A 463 -6.73 -18.06 -21.44
CA GLU A 463 -7.84 -17.40 -20.78
C GLU A 463 -7.29 -16.42 -19.74
N VAL A 464 -7.73 -15.18 -19.83
CA VAL A 464 -7.24 -14.07 -19.00
C VAL A 464 -8.39 -13.47 -18.22
N ALA A 465 -8.31 -13.56 -16.91
CA ALA A 465 -9.18 -12.82 -16.01
C ALA A 465 -8.69 -11.37 -15.87
N TYR A 466 -9.61 -10.43 -15.86
CA TYR A 466 -9.31 -9.01 -15.69
C TYR A 466 -10.34 -8.33 -14.76
N ASN A 467 -10.01 -7.15 -14.26
CA ASN A 467 -10.93 -6.41 -13.41
C ASN A 467 -11.71 -5.35 -14.19
N GLU A 468 -11.07 -4.73 -15.18
CA GLU A 468 -11.61 -3.59 -15.93
C GLU A 468 -10.86 -3.46 -17.25
N ILE A 469 -11.55 -2.98 -18.27
CA ILE A 469 -10.96 -2.53 -19.53
C ILE A 469 -10.85 -1.00 -19.46
N GLN A 470 -9.67 -0.45 -19.77
CA GLN A 470 -9.43 1.00 -19.74
C GLN A 470 -8.85 1.50 -21.06
N LYS A 471 -9.04 2.79 -21.35
CA LYS A 471 -8.33 3.44 -22.46
C LYS A 471 -6.82 3.43 -22.21
N SER A 472 -6.06 3.18 -23.25
CA SER A 472 -4.59 3.13 -23.18
C SER A 472 -3.97 3.88 -24.36
N PRO A 473 -3.12 4.89 -24.11
CA PRO A 473 -2.33 5.51 -25.17
C PRO A 473 -1.12 4.65 -25.59
N THR A 474 -0.81 3.60 -24.83
CA THR A 474 0.38 2.76 -25.02
C THR A 474 0.14 1.68 -26.08
N TYR A 475 -1.05 1.08 -26.10
CA TYR A 475 -1.38 -0.02 -26.98
C TYR A 475 -2.11 0.46 -28.23
N ARG A 476 -1.78 -0.13 -29.39
CA ARG A 476 -2.44 0.18 -30.68
C ARG A 476 -3.94 -0.11 -30.67
N SER A 477 -4.40 -1.06 -29.86
CA SER A 477 -5.81 -1.33 -29.62
C SER A 477 -6.57 -0.13 -29.02
N GLY A 478 -5.86 0.85 -28.43
CA GLY A 478 -6.46 1.92 -27.63
C GLY A 478 -7.00 1.47 -26.28
N LEU A 479 -6.93 0.18 -25.96
CA LEU A 479 -7.49 -0.45 -24.77
C LEU A 479 -6.43 -1.25 -24.00
N ALA A 480 -6.63 -1.39 -22.68
CA ALA A 480 -5.77 -2.18 -21.80
C ALA A 480 -6.59 -2.93 -20.75
N LEU A 481 -6.18 -4.17 -20.45
CA LEU A 481 -6.75 -4.98 -19.37
C LEU A 481 -6.09 -4.59 -18.03
N ARG A 482 -6.90 -4.18 -17.06
CA ARG A 482 -6.43 -3.86 -15.71
C ARG A 482 -6.36 -5.12 -14.86
N PHE A 483 -5.20 -5.34 -14.22
CA PHE A 483 -4.94 -6.51 -13.36
C PHE A 483 -5.11 -7.86 -14.06
N ALA A 484 -4.75 -7.93 -15.34
CA ALA A 484 -4.77 -9.16 -16.11
C ALA A 484 -4.01 -10.29 -15.40
N ARG A 485 -4.60 -11.49 -15.39
CA ARG A 485 -3.95 -12.73 -14.92
C ARG A 485 -4.41 -13.91 -15.76
N ILE A 486 -3.51 -14.79 -16.11
CA ILE A 486 -3.84 -16.04 -16.81
C ILE A 486 -4.56 -16.96 -15.81
N THR A 487 -5.73 -17.45 -16.19
CA THR A 487 -6.51 -18.44 -15.43
C THR A 487 -6.35 -19.84 -15.99
N LYS A 488 -6.14 -19.93 -17.32
CA LYS A 488 -6.01 -21.21 -18.02
C LYS A 488 -5.19 -21.06 -19.29
N ILE A 489 -4.38 -22.06 -19.62
CA ILE A 489 -3.79 -22.23 -20.95
C ILE A 489 -4.82 -22.98 -21.79
N ARG A 490 -5.16 -22.44 -22.96
CA ARG A 490 -6.27 -22.92 -23.79
C ARG A 490 -5.73 -23.76 -24.95
N ASP A 491 -5.27 -24.97 -24.63
CA ASP A 491 -4.81 -25.91 -25.67
C ASP A 491 -5.96 -26.44 -26.56
N ASP A 492 -7.19 -26.19 -26.15
CA ASP A 492 -8.42 -26.51 -26.88
C ASP A 492 -8.80 -25.44 -27.92
N LYS A 493 -8.09 -24.29 -27.97
CA LYS A 493 -8.40 -23.16 -28.88
C LYS A 493 -7.20 -22.75 -29.72
N GLY A 494 -7.49 -22.41 -30.98
CA GLY A 494 -6.52 -21.78 -31.87
C GLY A 494 -6.60 -20.24 -31.85
N PRO A 495 -5.60 -19.55 -32.44
CA PRO A 495 -5.52 -18.08 -32.46
C PRO A 495 -6.75 -17.40 -33.07
N THR A 496 -7.41 -18.04 -34.03
CA THR A 496 -8.63 -17.51 -34.69
C THR A 496 -9.86 -17.52 -33.78
N GLN A 497 -9.80 -18.24 -32.66
CA GLN A 497 -10.87 -18.38 -31.68
C GLN A 497 -10.70 -17.46 -30.46
N THR A 498 -9.71 -16.56 -30.50
CA THR A 498 -9.51 -15.56 -29.45
C THR A 498 -10.53 -14.44 -29.55
N THR A 499 -10.76 -13.75 -28.44
CA THR A 499 -11.59 -12.54 -28.39
C THR A 499 -11.13 -11.53 -29.43
N THR A 500 -12.07 -10.93 -30.12
CA THR A 500 -11.78 -9.90 -31.13
C THR A 500 -11.68 -8.51 -30.49
N LEU A 501 -11.00 -7.58 -31.17
CA LEU A 501 -10.94 -6.18 -30.74
C LEU A 501 -12.34 -5.53 -30.72
N ALA A 502 -13.23 -5.92 -31.62
CA ALA A 502 -14.63 -5.47 -31.65
C ALA A 502 -15.41 -5.97 -30.42
N GLU A 503 -15.26 -7.23 -30.04
CA GLU A 503 -15.85 -7.78 -28.81
C GLU A 503 -15.28 -7.09 -27.57
N LEU A 504 -13.95 -6.89 -27.51
CA LEU A 504 -13.31 -6.16 -26.42
C LEU A 504 -13.83 -4.71 -26.31
N SER A 505 -14.02 -4.04 -27.43
CA SER A 505 -14.61 -2.68 -27.48
C SER A 505 -16.05 -2.69 -26.98
N THR A 506 -16.83 -3.71 -27.34
CA THR A 506 -18.20 -3.88 -26.83
C THR A 506 -18.21 -4.11 -25.32
N LEU A 507 -17.30 -4.94 -24.79
CA LEU A 507 -17.14 -5.16 -23.37
C LEU A 507 -16.71 -3.87 -22.65
N TYR A 508 -15.79 -3.09 -23.25
CA TYR A 508 -15.40 -1.79 -22.74
C TYR A 508 -16.59 -0.83 -22.64
N GLU A 509 -17.42 -0.73 -23.66
CA GLU A 509 -18.63 0.12 -23.66
C GLU A 509 -19.68 -0.39 -22.66
N ARG A 510 -19.88 -1.71 -22.57
CA ARG A 510 -20.84 -2.34 -21.66
C ARG A 510 -20.56 -2.03 -20.19
N GLN A 511 -19.29 -1.90 -19.77
CA GLN A 511 -18.96 -1.56 -18.38
C GLN A 511 -19.54 -0.20 -17.95
N PHE A 512 -19.83 0.72 -18.90
CA PHE A 512 -20.46 2.02 -18.62
C PHE A 512 -21.99 1.95 -18.52
N ALA A 513 -22.59 0.79 -18.69
CA ALA A 513 -24.01 0.61 -18.36
C ALA A 513 -24.24 0.74 -16.84
N THR A 514 -23.26 0.30 -16.04
CA THR A 514 -23.32 0.35 -14.57
C THR A 514 -22.35 1.39 -13.98
N LYS A 515 -21.26 1.72 -14.68
CA LYS A 515 -20.29 2.76 -14.26
C LYS A 515 -20.59 4.09 -14.98
N GLY A 516 -20.32 5.21 -14.30
CA GLY A 516 -20.40 6.55 -14.88
C GLY A 516 -19.25 6.84 -15.86
N ARG A 517 -19.42 7.88 -16.67
CA ARG A 517 -18.35 8.45 -17.51
C ARG A 517 -17.99 9.84 -16.98
N ALA A 518 -16.68 10.16 -16.95
CA ALA A 518 -16.26 11.54 -16.76
C ALA A 518 -16.73 12.37 -17.97
N VAL A 519 -17.26 13.54 -17.71
CA VAL A 519 -17.73 14.50 -18.71
C VAL A 519 -16.54 15.23 -19.34
#